data_72e074798039539cd582e49516cb7343
#
_entry.id   72e074798039539cd582e49516cb7343
#
_cell.length_a   1.000
_cell.length_b   1.000
_cell.length_c   1.000
_cell.angle_alpha   90.00
_cell.angle_beta   90.00
_cell.angle_gamma   90.00
#
_symmetry.space_group_name_H-M   'P 1'
#
loop_
_entity.id
_entity.type
_entity.pdbx_description
1 polymer ?
#
loop_
_entity_poly.entity_id
_entity_poly.type
_entity_poly.pdbx_seq_one_letter_code
_entity_poly.pdbx_strand_id
1 'polypeptide(L)'
;PNGLRQVEALRTRFQGIPIDACYTSDLNRTCVTARAVYLPKGLELRRDRRFREVDLGRWEDIPFGWLERFEPERMTQFNKEPQLWSVKDSETFPEYTQRFLTALREAAEANDGKTIAVFTHGCVLRGVQYLLGGNEWPPYCDNTAVSLLDYENGAFQIEYLNDSSHLSDEISTFARQKWWRAGGDRRDFNMWFETEGETSYAVLRDRRVGHIRVSGRGCEKGELRIEDIFLEESHRGRALGAQLLGQAVSLARKMGCGTLEAAVPDEMRRALHFFEHQGFLSQRETDCSAVLKMDISVPQK
;
A
#
# COMPACT_ATOMS: atom_id res chain seq x y z
N PRO A 1 -4.66 0.08 15.06
CA PRO A 1 -3.97 1.06 14.23
C PRO A 1 -4.96 1.96 13.50
N ASN A 2 -4.56 3.20 13.17
CA ASN A 2 -5.47 4.16 12.57
C ASN A 2 -6.05 3.67 11.24
N GLY A 3 -5.23 3.08 10.38
CA GLY A 3 -5.67 2.57 9.08
C GLY A 3 -6.83 1.56 9.19
N LEU A 4 -6.84 0.68 10.19
CA LEU A 4 -7.96 -0.24 10.40
C LEU A 4 -9.24 0.49 10.83
N ARG A 5 -9.15 1.59 11.61
CA ARG A 5 -10.30 2.44 11.94
C ARG A 5 -10.85 3.14 10.68
N GLN A 6 -9.96 3.59 9.78
CA GLN A 6 -10.35 4.15 8.49
C GLN A 6 -11.04 3.11 7.59
N VAL A 7 -10.54 1.87 7.57
CA VAL A 7 -11.16 0.74 6.87
C VAL A 7 -12.57 0.43 7.41
N GLU A 8 -12.78 0.50 8.73
CA GLU A 8 -14.11 0.30 9.32
C GLU A 8 -15.07 1.46 9.00
N ALA A 9 -14.59 2.71 8.99
CA ALA A 9 -15.38 3.86 8.55
C ALA A 9 -15.78 3.72 7.07
N LEU A 10 -14.86 3.27 6.22
CA LEU A 10 -15.13 2.97 4.82
C LEU A 10 -16.19 1.86 4.65
N ARG A 11 -16.11 0.81 5.46
CA ARG A 11 -17.09 -0.28 5.48
C ARG A 11 -18.50 0.24 5.79
N THR A 12 -18.62 1.10 6.80
CA THR A 12 -19.89 1.74 7.17
C THR A 12 -20.43 2.58 6.01
N ARG A 13 -19.58 3.38 5.36
CA ARG A 13 -19.95 4.18 4.18
C ARG A 13 -20.54 3.32 3.06
N PHE A 14 -19.94 2.16 2.77
CA PHE A 14 -20.34 1.29 1.66
C PHE A 14 -21.48 0.31 2.01
N GLN A 15 -22.00 0.33 3.23
CA GLN A 15 -22.99 -0.65 3.70
C GLN A 15 -24.26 -0.63 2.82
N GLY A 16 -24.76 0.56 2.46
CA GLY A 16 -25.97 0.74 1.63
C GLY A 16 -25.70 0.97 0.14
N ILE A 17 -24.45 1.02 -0.30
CA ILE A 17 -24.09 1.29 -1.69
C ILE A 17 -23.96 -0.05 -2.43
N PRO A 18 -24.74 -0.30 -3.51
CA PRO A 18 -24.58 -1.51 -4.30
C PRO A 18 -23.23 -1.49 -5.03
N ILE A 19 -22.50 -2.59 -4.93
CA ILE A 19 -21.25 -2.83 -5.66
C ILE A 19 -21.33 -4.23 -6.25
N ASP A 20 -21.08 -4.35 -7.54
CA ASP A 20 -21.20 -5.59 -8.30
C ASP A 20 -19.86 -6.30 -8.50
N ALA A 21 -18.75 -5.56 -8.51
CA ALA A 21 -17.41 -6.12 -8.62
C ALA A 21 -16.37 -5.27 -7.88
N CYS A 22 -15.32 -5.93 -7.36
CA CYS A 22 -14.23 -5.27 -6.65
C CYS A 22 -12.88 -5.60 -7.32
N TYR A 23 -12.16 -4.53 -7.63
CA TYR A 23 -10.80 -4.57 -8.16
C TYR A 23 -9.84 -3.92 -7.19
N THR A 24 -8.59 -4.35 -7.19
CA THR A 24 -7.56 -3.77 -6.33
C THR A 24 -6.18 -3.89 -6.96
N SER A 25 -5.30 -2.96 -6.60
CA SER A 25 -3.87 -3.22 -6.69
C SER A 25 -3.53 -4.49 -5.89
N ASP A 26 -2.52 -5.22 -6.30
CA ASP A 26 -2.05 -6.43 -5.64
C ASP A 26 -1.22 -6.16 -4.38
N LEU A 27 -0.99 -4.88 -4.04
CA LEU A 27 -0.27 -4.51 -2.82
C LEU A 27 -1.15 -4.73 -1.58
N ASN A 28 -0.57 -5.31 -0.53
CA ASN A 28 -1.31 -5.75 0.65
C ASN A 28 -2.15 -4.62 1.29
N ARG A 29 -1.63 -3.39 1.33
CA ARG A 29 -2.37 -2.24 1.91
C ARG A 29 -3.70 -1.97 1.22
N THR A 30 -3.78 -2.08 -0.10
CA THR A 30 -5.04 -1.90 -0.84
C THR A 30 -5.95 -3.12 -0.72
N CYS A 31 -5.39 -4.34 -0.72
CA CYS A 31 -6.15 -5.56 -0.48
C CYS A 31 -6.84 -5.55 0.89
N VAL A 32 -6.14 -5.08 1.94
CA VAL A 32 -6.72 -4.93 3.28
C VAL A 32 -7.83 -3.88 3.29
N THR A 33 -7.64 -2.76 2.60
CA THR A 33 -8.68 -1.73 2.48
C THR A 33 -9.90 -2.26 1.74
N ALA A 34 -9.71 -3.01 0.66
CA ALA A 34 -10.78 -3.60 -0.13
C ALA A 34 -11.69 -4.54 0.67
N ARG A 35 -11.18 -5.18 1.75
CA ARG A 35 -11.97 -6.04 2.65
C ARG A 35 -13.20 -5.33 3.23
N ALA A 36 -13.13 -4.02 3.38
CA ALA A 36 -14.25 -3.21 3.84
C ALA A 36 -15.51 -3.35 2.95
N VAL A 37 -15.30 -3.60 1.67
CA VAL A 37 -16.37 -3.61 0.67
C VAL A 37 -16.67 -5.01 0.16
N TYR A 38 -15.66 -5.76 -0.32
CA TYR A 38 -15.93 -7.03 -0.98
C TYR A 38 -16.41 -8.14 -0.03
N LEU A 39 -15.86 -8.20 1.20
CA LEU A 39 -16.24 -9.26 2.17
C LEU A 39 -17.71 -9.17 2.60
N PRO A 40 -18.24 -8.00 3.07
CA PRO A 40 -19.65 -7.89 3.47
C PRO A 40 -20.64 -8.16 2.33
N LYS A 41 -20.19 -7.97 1.09
CA LYS A 41 -21.03 -8.15 -0.13
C LYS A 41 -20.88 -9.54 -0.76
N GLY A 42 -20.01 -10.40 -0.22
CA GLY A 42 -19.76 -11.73 -0.78
C GLY A 42 -19.13 -11.71 -2.16
N LEU A 43 -18.38 -10.65 -2.50
CA LEU A 43 -17.78 -10.48 -3.81
C LEU A 43 -16.37 -11.09 -3.85
N GLU A 44 -15.93 -11.49 -5.03
CA GLU A 44 -14.54 -11.85 -5.29
C GLU A 44 -13.68 -10.59 -5.45
N LEU A 45 -12.45 -10.61 -4.91
CA LEU A 45 -11.48 -9.54 -5.08
C LEU A 45 -10.57 -9.81 -6.27
N ARG A 46 -10.71 -9.03 -7.32
CA ARG A 46 -9.88 -9.10 -8.53
C ARG A 46 -8.64 -8.22 -8.38
N ARG A 47 -7.46 -8.84 -8.35
CA ARG A 47 -6.19 -8.14 -8.22
C ARG A 47 -5.61 -7.85 -9.61
N ASP A 48 -5.17 -6.60 -9.81
CA ASP A 48 -4.47 -6.21 -11.02
C ASP A 48 -3.31 -5.27 -10.66
N ARG A 49 -2.09 -5.66 -11.05
CA ARG A 49 -0.88 -4.87 -10.80
C ARG A 49 -0.91 -3.50 -11.47
N ARG A 50 -1.72 -3.33 -12.51
CA ARG A 50 -1.87 -2.05 -13.21
C ARG A 50 -2.53 -0.97 -12.34
N PHE A 51 -3.16 -1.35 -11.21
CA PHE A 51 -3.66 -0.44 -10.19
C PHE A 51 -2.64 -0.11 -9.09
N ARG A 52 -1.36 -0.51 -9.22
CA ARG A 52 -0.30 -0.15 -8.27
C ARG A 52 -0.04 1.34 -8.23
N GLU A 53 0.61 1.76 -7.13
CA GLU A 53 1.21 3.09 -7.01
C GLU A 53 2.26 3.33 -8.09
N VAL A 54 2.59 4.58 -8.31
CA VAL A 54 3.72 4.97 -9.15
C VAL A 54 4.98 4.27 -8.66
N ASP A 55 5.73 3.65 -9.56
CA ASP A 55 7.07 3.16 -9.25
C ASP A 55 8.01 4.36 -9.16
N LEU A 56 8.53 4.60 -7.97
CA LEU A 56 9.41 5.72 -7.71
C LEU A 56 10.90 5.42 -8.04
N GLY A 57 11.18 4.23 -8.55
CA GLY A 57 12.53 3.83 -8.95
C GLY A 57 13.55 4.03 -7.83
N ARG A 58 14.64 4.79 -8.09
CA ARG A 58 15.66 5.04 -7.08
C ARG A 58 15.19 5.79 -5.82
N TRP A 59 13.97 6.33 -5.83
CA TRP A 59 13.37 6.98 -4.65
C TRP A 59 12.62 6.00 -3.75
N GLU A 60 12.41 4.75 -4.19
CA GLU A 60 11.82 3.73 -3.35
C GLU A 60 12.61 3.55 -2.05
N ASP A 61 11.88 3.43 -0.94
CA ASP A 61 12.44 3.26 0.40
C ASP A 61 13.27 4.45 0.94
N ILE A 62 13.30 5.59 0.23
CA ILE A 62 13.93 6.83 0.73
C ILE A 62 12.89 7.70 1.43
N PRO A 63 13.14 8.16 2.66
CA PRO A 63 12.25 9.07 3.36
C PRO A 63 12.04 10.36 2.59
N PHE A 64 10.80 10.81 2.43
CA PHE A 64 10.50 12.08 1.74
C PHE A 64 11.22 13.29 2.35
N GLY A 65 11.38 13.33 3.68
CA GLY A 65 12.14 14.40 4.33
C GLY A 65 13.62 14.43 3.95
N TRP A 66 14.20 13.27 3.59
CA TRP A 66 15.54 13.22 3.01
C TRP A 66 15.54 13.79 1.58
N LEU A 67 14.58 13.42 0.76
CA LEU A 67 14.44 13.90 -0.61
C LEU A 67 14.18 15.42 -0.64
N GLU A 68 13.38 15.95 0.28
CA GLU A 68 13.16 17.40 0.44
C GLU A 68 14.44 18.15 0.75
N ARG A 69 15.34 17.54 1.50
CA ARG A 69 16.63 18.16 1.87
C ARG A 69 17.67 18.06 0.77
N PHE A 70 17.76 16.93 0.10
CA PHE A 70 18.86 16.62 -0.82
C PHE A 70 18.48 16.70 -2.30
N GLU A 71 17.19 16.62 -2.62
CA GLU A 71 16.65 16.76 -3.98
C GLU A 71 15.42 17.72 -4.01
N PRO A 72 15.51 18.94 -3.46
CA PRO A 72 14.37 19.82 -3.28
C PRO A 72 13.67 20.20 -4.59
N GLU A 73 14.41 20.36 -5.68
CA GLU A 73 13.84 20.69 -7.00
C GLU A 73 13.01 19.53 -7.53
N ARG A 74 13.53 18.29 -7.45
CA ARG A 74 12.80 17.09 -7.86
C ARG A 74 11.58 16.81 -6.99
N MET A 75 11.69 17.06 -5.68
CA MET A 75 10.54 17.00 -4.77
C MET A 75 9.48 18.05 -5.12
N THR A 76 9.90 19.23 -5.54
CA THR A 76 8.96 20.28 -6.00
C THR A 76 8.25 19.82 -7.28
N GLN A 77 8.98 19.25 -8.26
CA GLN A 77 8.38 18.68 -9.45
C GLN A 77 7.39 17.56 -9.10
N PHE A 78 7.81 16.58 -8.28
CA PHE A 78 6.94 15.49 -7.85
C PHE A 78 5.61 15.98 -7.23
N ASN A 79 5.67 17.03 -6.42
CA ASN A 79 4.50 17.54 -5.72
C ASN A 79 3.62 18.48 -6.57
N LYS A 80 4.23 19.29 -7.45
CA LYS A 80 3.53 20.36 -8.18
C LYS A 80 3.39 20.12 -9.66
N GLU A 81 4.36 19.43 -10.26
CA GLU A 81 4.47 19.21 -11.70
C GLU A 81 4.87 17.76 -12.00
N PRO A 82 4.14 16.74 -11.46
CA PRO A 82 4.53 15.34 -11.60
C PRO A 82 4.60 14.86 -13.06
N GLN A 83 3.99 15.57 -14.01
CA GLN A 83 4.18 15.33 -15.45
C GLN A 83 5.60 15.61 -15.95
N LEU A 84 6.36 16.41 -15.22
CA LEU A 84 7.77 16.72 -15.52
C LEU A 84 8.75 15.92 -14.66
N TRP A 85 8.21 15.22 -13.64
CA TRP A 85 9.05 14.48 -12.72
C TRP A 85 9.45 13.12 -13.30
N SER A 86 10.73 12.80 -13.15
CA SER A 86 11.25 11.44 -13.31
C SER A 86 12.59 11.30 -12.58
N VAL A 87 12.89 10.10 -12.13
CA VAL A 87 14.19 9.70 -11.60
C VAL A 87 14.59 8.37 -12.24
N LYS A 88 15.85 7.98 -12.03
CA LYS A 88 16.33 6.71 -12.59
C LYS A 88 15.42 5.54 -12.15
N ASP A 89 15.04 4.72 -13.11
CA ASP A 89 14.23 3.52 -12.94
C ASP A 89 12.80 3.77 -12.42
N SER A 90 12.32 5.03 -12.42
CA SER A 90 10.91 5.35 -12.08
C SER A 90 10.00 5.24 -13.30
N GLU A 91 8.71 5.02 -13.04
CA GLU A 91 7.69 5.25 -14.06
C GLU A 91 7.57 6.75 -14.38
N THR A 92 7.39 7.07 -15.62
CA THR A 92 7.03 8.43 -16.07
C THR A 92 5.53 8.67 -15.93
N PHE A 93 5.11 9.94 -15.94
CA PHE A 93 3.69 10.33 -15.87
C PHE A 93 2.84 9.63 -16.94
N PRO A 94 3.21 9.58 -18.23
CA PRO A 94 2.44 8.84 -19.23
C PRO A 94 2.35 7.34 -18.96
N GLU A 95 3.45 6.70 -18.53
CA GLU A 95 3.48 5.25 -18.28
C GLU A 95 2.48 4.85 -17.19
N TYR A 96 2.56 5.46 -16.00
CA TYR A 96 1.68 5.04 -14.92
C TYR A 96 0.22 5.46 -15.14
N THR A 97 -0.04 6.61 -15.76
CA THR A 97 -1.41 7.04 -16.03
C THR A 97 -2.06 6.20 -17.12
N GLN A 98 -1.32 5.86 -18.18
CA GLN A 98 -1.83 5.03 -19.26
C GLN A 98 -2.11 3.59 -18.81
N ARG A 99 -1.20 2.96 -18.04
CA ARG A 99 -1.45 1.61 -17.53
C ARG A 99 -2.68 1.56 -16.63
N PHE A 100 -2.87 2.59 -15.78
CA PHE A 100 -4.01 2.68 -14.89
C PHE A 100 -5.32 2.87 -15.67
N LEU A 101 -5.37 3.86 -16.56
CA LEU A 101 -6.56 4.15 -17.37
C LEU A 101 -6.94 2.99 -18.27
N THR A 102 -5.96 2.24 -18.80
CA THR A 102 -6.24 1.02 -19.57
C THR A 102 -6.93 -0.03 -18.70
N ALA A 103 -6.39 -0.32 -17.51
CA ALA A 103 -7.01 -1.26 -16.59
C ALA A 103 -8.40 -0.81 -16.12
N LEU A 104 -8.57 0.48 -15.85
CA LEU A 104 -9.84 1.04 -15.42
C LEU A 104 -10.91 0.94 -16.51
N ARG A 105 -10.56 1.23 -17.77
CA ARG A 105 -11.45 1.08 -18.93
C ARG A 105 -11.86 -0.37 -19.12
N GLU A 106 -10.92 -1.29 -19.15
CA GLU A 106 -11.22 -2.73 -19.25
C GLU A 106 -12.12 -3.23 -18.13
N ALA A 107 -11.89 -2.75 -16.88
CA ALA A 107 -12.76 -3.10 -15.77
C ALA A 107 -14.18 -2.52 -15.93
N ALA A 108 -14.32 -1.29 -16.43
CA ALA A 108 -15.62 -0.67 -16.69
C ALA A 108 -16.36 -1.41 -17.80
N GLU A 109 -15.73 -1.67 -18.95
CA GLU A 109 -16.30 -2.38 -20.09
C GLU A 109 -16.73 -3.81 -19.75
N ALA A 110 -15.95 -4.51 -18.93
CA ALA A 110 -16.29 -5.86 -18.43
C ALA A 110 -17.48 -5.88 -17.45
N ASN A 111 -17.94 -4.72 -16.99
CA ASN A 111 -19.03 -4.57 -16.02
C ASN A 111 -20.05 -3.49 -16.47
N ASP A 112 -20.38 -3.49 -17.74
CA ASP A 112 -21.35 -2.55 -18.31
C ASP A 112 -22.69 -2.55 -17.54
N GLY A 113 -23.24 -1.37 -17.26
CA GLY A 113 -24.43 -1.17 -16.46
C GLY A 113 -24.31 -1.49 -14.97
N LYS A 114 -23.08 -1.68 -14.45
CA LYS A 114 -22.79 -2.08 -13.06
C LYS A 114 -21.95 -1.04 -12.34
N THR A 115 -21.99 -1.09 -11.01
CA THR A 115 -21.13 -0.30 -10.15
C THR A 115 -19.95 -1.13 -9.66
N ILE A 116 -18.74 -0.70 -9.95
CA ILE A 116 -17.50 -1.37 -9.52
C ILE A 116 -16.75 -0.52 -8.49
N ALA A 117 -16.03 -1.17 -7.58
CA ALA A 117 -15.11 -0.51 -6.67
C ALA A 117 -13.67 -0.86 -7.04
N VAL A 118 -12.80 0.16 -7.18
CA VAL A 118 -11.37 0.02 -7.48
C VAL A 118 -10.55 0.58 -6.33
N PHE A 119 -9.70 -0.24 -5.74
CA PHE A 119 -8.82 0.14 -4.63
C PHE A 119 -7.41 0.34 -5.13
N THR A 120 -6.89 1.56 -4.95
CA THR A 120 -5.61 1.98 -5.52
C THR A 120 -4.86 2.92 -4.56
N HIS A 121 -3.99 3.76 -5.08
CA HIS A 121 -3.03 4.56 -4.32
C HIS A 121 -3.13 6.05 -4.67
N GLY A 122 -2.55 6.89 -3.78
CA GLY A 122 -2.75 8.32 -3.85
C GLY A 122 -2.07 9.01 -5.02
N CYS A 123 -0.80 8.67 -5.33
CA CYS A 123 -0.07 9.38 -6.37
C CYS A 123 -0.55 9.00 -7.78
N VAL A 124 -0.76 7.70 -8.03
CA VAL A 124 -1.30 7.25 -9.33
C VAL A 124 -2.70 7.81 -9.58
N LEU A 125 -3.56 7.77 -8.55
CA LEU A 125 -4.92 8.30 -8.66
C LEU A 125 -4.91 9.81 -8.94
N ARG A 126 -4.05 10.56 -8.26
CA ARG A 126 -3.90 12.00 -8.48
C ARG A 126 -3.51 12.34 -9.93
N GLY A 127 -2.59 11.58 -10.53
CA GLY A 127 -2.23 11.74 -11.94
C GLY A 127 -3.37 11.44 -12.92
N VAL A 128 -4.15 10.39 -12.61
CA VAL A 128 -5.34 10.05 -13.40
C VAL A 128 -6.43 11.12 -13.28
N GLN A 129 -6.69 11.60 -12.07
CA GLN A 129 -7.64 12.68 -11.81
C GLN A 129 -7.25 13.98 -12.53
N TYR A 130 -5.93 14.29 -12.61
CA TYR A 130 -5.44 15.42 -13.39
C TYR A 130 -5.84 15.32 -14.86
N LEU A 131 -5.62 14.17 -15.49
CA LEU A 131 -5.96 13.95 -16.89
C LEU A 131 -7.46 14.01 -17.14
N LEU A 132 -8.26 13.40 -16.27
CA LEU A 132 -9.73 13.37 -16.40
C LEU A 132 -10.37 14.71 -16.04
N GLY A 133 -9.76 15.51 -15.17
CA GLY A 133 -10.22 16.80 -14.70
C GLY A 133 -9.78 18.01 -15.53
N GLY A 134 -9.36 17.81 -16.77
CA GLY A 134 -9.01 18.91 -17.66
C GLY A 134 -7.62 19.52 -17.40
N ASN A 135 -6.69 18.71 -16.90
CA ASN A 135 -5.31 19.08 -16.55
C ASN A 135 -5.19 20.06 -15.35
N GLU A 136 -6.14 19.98 -14.45
CA GLU A 136 -6.04 20.64 -13.14
C GLU A 136 -5.63 19.64 -12.04
N TRP A 137 -4.63 20.01 -11.23
CA TRP A 137 -4.16 19.13 -10.16
C TRP A 137 -5.16 19.09 -9.01
N PRO A 138 -5.75 17.91 -8.75
CA PRO A 138 -6.62 17.76 -7.59
C PRO A 138 -5.83 17.84 -6.29
N PRO A 139 -6.46 18.20 -5.17
CA PRO A 139 -5.83 18.13 -3.86
C PRO A 139 -5.42 16.68 -3.54
N TYR A 140 -4.45 16.52 -2.65
CA TYR A 140 -4.13 15.19 -2.13
C TYR A 140 -5.35 14.58 -1.43
N CYS A 141 -5.58 13.29 -1.65
CA CYS A 141 -6.64 12.55 -1.00
C CYS A 141 -6.20 11.98 0.35
N ASP A 142 -7.10 11.99 1.33
CA ASP A 142 -6.90 11.23 2.57
C ASP A 142 -6.92 9.73 2.30
N ASN A 143 -6.34 8.95 3.20
CA ASN A 143 -6.45 7.50 3.11
C ASN A 143 -7.93 7.07 3.16
N THR A 144 -8.32 6.13 2.32
CA THR A 144 -9.70 5.68 2.12
C THR A 144 -10.66 6.72 1.54
N ALA A 145 -10.19 7.89 1.10
CA ALA A 145 -11.03 8.81 0.35
C ALA A 145 -11.62 8.14 -0.90
N VAL A 146 -12.81 8.54 -1.26
CA VAL A 146 -13.59 7.95 -2.36
C VAL A 146 -13.78 8.97 -3.47
N SER A 147 -13.55 8.54 -4.71
CA SER A 147 -13.90 9.30 -5.91
C SER A 147 -14.90 8.49 -6.72
N LEU A 148 -15.87 9.16 -7.33
CA LEU A 148 -16.85 8.54 -8.20
C LEU A 148 -16.64 9.02 -9.63
N LEU A 149 -16.57 8.07 -10.54
CA LEU A 149 -16.45 8.29 -11.97
C LEU A 149 -17.57 7.53 -12.66
N ASP A 150 -18.22 8.15 -13.60
CA ASP A 150 -19.09 7.50 -14.57
C ASP A 150 -18.34 7.17 -15.84
N TYR A 151 -18.64 6.03 -16.45
CA TYR A 151 -18.05 5.60 -17.71
C TYR A 151 -19.13 5.40 -18.76
N GLU A 152 -19.14 6.27 -19.73
CA GLU A 152 -20.12 6.23 -20.82
C GLU A 152 -19.46 6.57 -22.16
N ASN A 153 -19.83 5.86 -23.22
CA ASN A 153 -19.35 6.09 -24.59
C ASN A 153 -17.82 6.14 -24.73
N GLY A 154 -17.09 5.32 -23.93
CA GLY A 154 -15.62 5.24 -23.96
C GLY A 154 -14.90 6.33 -23.16
N ALA A 155 -15.62 7.19 -22.45
CA ALA A 155 -15.08 8.30 -21.67
C ALA A 155 -15.46 8.22 -20.19
N PHE A 156 -14.53 8.61 -19.32
CA PHE A 156 -14.80 8.79 -17.89
C PHE A 156 -15.26 10.23 -17.62
N GLN A 157 -16.27 10.38 -16.81
CA GLN A 157 -16.74 11.65 -16.27
C GLN A 157 -16.58 11.63 -14.74
N ILE A 158 -16.10 12.74 -14.18
CA ILE A 158 -15.90 12.85 -12.72
C ILE A 158 -17.18 13.39 -12.11
N GLU A 159 -17.82 12.61 -11.23
CA GLU A 159 -18.93 13.05 -10.41
C GLU A 159 -18.44 13.77 -9.14
N TYR A 160 -17.48 13.17 -8.44
CA TYR A 160 -16.77 13.82 -7.34
C TYR A 160 -15.41 13.17 -7.08
N LEU A 161 -14.52 13.94 -6.45
CA LEU A 161 -13.16 13.51 -6.12
C LEU A 161 -12.90 13.57 -4.62
N ASN A 162 -12.12 12.58 -4.13
CA ASN A 162 -11.45 12.60 -2.85
C ASN A 162 -12.34 12.88 -1.64
N ASP A 163 -13.60 12.45 -1.67
CA ASP A 163 -14.51 12.59 -0.56
C ASP A 163 -14.08 11.68 0.62
N SER A 164 -13.72 12.31 1.71
CA SER A 164 -13.33 11.70 2.98
C SER A 164 -14.32 11.95 4.11
N SER A 165 -15.56 12.34 3.81
CA SER A 165 -16.59 12.72 4.79
C SER A 165 -16.94 11.64 5.81
N HIS A 166 -16.63 10.38 5.49
CA HIS A 166 -16.76 9.24 6.43
C HIS A 166 -15.68 9.18 7.51
N LEU A 167 -14.62 10.01 7.41
CA LEU A 167 -13.53 10.06 8.37
C LEU A 167 -13.76 11.20 9.36
N SER A 168 -13.83 10.88 10.66
CA SER A 168 -13.74 11.91 11.69
C SER A 168 -12.31 12.46 11.78
N ASP A 169 -12.14 13.65 12.35
CA ASP A 169 -10.82 14.27 12.59
C ASP A 169 -9.87 13.37 13.40
N GLU A 170 -10.42 12.51 14.25
CA GLU A 170 -9.62 11.57 15.05
C GLU A 170 -8.97 10.45 14.22
N ILE A 171 -9.54 10.10 13.07
CA ILE A 171 -9.05 9.02 12.21
C ILE A 171 -8.54 9.51 10.87
N SER A 172 -8.87 10.72 10.43
CA SER A 172 -8.32 11.35 9.22
C SER A 172 -6.79 11.44 9.32
N THR A 173 -6.11 11.01 8.27
CA THR A 173 -4.64 11.10 8.20
C THR A 173 -4.21 12.56 8.18
N PHE A 174 -4.86 13.39 7.37
CA PHE A 174 -4.52 14.81 7.27
C PHE A 174 -4.87 15.62 8.51
N ALA A 175 -6.04 15.38 9.13
CA ALA A 175 -6.43 16.08 10.35
C ALA A 175 -5.44 15.80 11.51
N ARG A 176 -4.88 14.58 11.55
CA ARG A 176 -3.92 14.15 12.58
C ARG A 176 -2.49 14.59 12.31
N GLN A 177 -2.14 14.83 11.06
CA GLN A 177 -0.81 15.28 10.68
C GLN A 177 -0.68 16.80 10.94
N LYS A 178 -0.54 17.17 12.22
CA LYS A 178 -0.40 18.57 12.64
C LYS A 178 0.76 19.29 11.92
N TRP A 179 1.81 18.56 11.55
CA TRP A 179 2.94 19.09 10.78
C TRP A 179 2.52 19.57 9.38
N TRP A 180 1.56 18.92 8.75
CA TRP A 180 1.01 19.36 7.46
C TRP A 180 0.38 20.75 7.54
N ARG A 181 -0.27 21.04 8.67
CA ARG A 181 -0.89 22.36 8.94
C ARG A 181 0.08 23.40 9.46
N ALA A 182 1.16 23.00 10.11
CA ALA A 182 2.05 23.87 10.87
C ALA A 182 3.50 23.94 10.36
N GLY A 183 3.85 23.23 9.28
CA GLY A 183 5.23 23.15 8.79
C GLY A 183 6.21 22.47 9.75
N GLY A 184 5.71 21.60 10.65
CA GLY A 184 6.51 20.91 11.65
C GLY A 184 7.36 19.76 11.11
N ASP A 185 8.28 19.27 11.93
CA ASP A 185 9.20 18.17 11.57
C ASP A 185 8.45 16.84 11.40
N ARG A 186 8.59 16.25 10.22
CA ARG A 186 7.93 14.97 9.86
C ARG A 186 8.47 13.77 10.62
N ARG A 187 9.72 13.83 11.07
CA ARG A 187 10.42 12.74 11.76
C ARG A 187 9.74 12.32 13.06
N ASP A 188 8.96 13.21 13.67
CA ASP A 188 8.26 12.92 14.92
C ASP A 188 7.07 11.96 14.81
N PHE A 189 6.53 11.76 13.61
CA PHE A 189 5.26 11.08 13.42
C PHE A 189 5.31 9.86 12.51
N ASN A 190 6.34 9.77 11.65
CA ASN A 190 6.46 8.70 10.65
C ASN A 190 7.61 7.75 11.01
N MET A 191 7.33 6.48 10.88
CA MET A 191 8.37 5.46 10.85
C MET A 191 8.92 5.38 9.42
N TRP A 192 10.24 5.40 9.28
CA TRP A 192 10.93 5.11 8.02
C TRP A 192 11.84 3.91 8.16
N PHE A 193 12.46 3.51 7.08
CA PHE A 193 13.28 2.32 7.04
C PHE A 193 14.68 2.63 6.54
N GLU A 194 15.68 2.07 7.23
CA GLU A 194 17.06 2.05 6.79
C GLU A 194 17.42 0.61 6.47
N THR A 195 17.98 0.34 5.29
CA THR A 195 18.36 -1.01 4.89
C THR A 195 19.86 -1.14 4.82
N GLU A 196 20.39 -2.12 5.53
CA GLU A 196 21.80 -2.49 5.57
C GLU A 196 21.91 -3.98 5.23
N GLY A 197 22.36 -4.30 4.02
CA GLY A 197 22.43 -5.68 3.53
C GLY A 197 21.05 -6.35 3.53
N GLU A 198 20.92 -7.44 4.29
CA GLU A 198 19.67 -8.23 4.40
C GLU A 198 18.74 -7.76 5.54
N THR A 199 19.07 -6.65 6.21
CA THR A 199 18.32 -6.16 7.37
C THR A 199 17.73 -4.79 7.07
N SER A 200 16.40 -4.64 7.26
CA SER A 200 15.70 -3.36 7.25
C SER A 200 15.36 -2.96 8.68
N TYR A 201 15.83 -1.79 9.09
CA TYR A 201 15.58 -1.21 10.40
C TYR A 201 14.40 -0.25 10.35
N ALA A 202 13.49 -0.39 11.29
CA ALA A 202 12.44 0.60 11.53
C ALA A 202 13.01 1.73 12.38
N VAL A 203 12.95 2.96 11.86
CA VAL A 203 13.46 4.16 12.52
C VAL A 203 12.31 5.08 12.87
N LEU A 204 12.26 5.54 14.10
CA LEU A 204 11.30 6.52 14.60
C LEU A 204 12.06 7.57 15.43
N ARG A 205 11.92 8.85 15.09
CA ARG A 205 12.64 9.95 15.77
C ARG A 205 14.17 9.73 15.83
N ASP A 206 14.75 9.38 14.70
CA ASP A 206 16.20 9.12 14.54
C ASP A 206 16.73 7.95 15.41
N ARG A 207 15.85 7.08 15.90
CA ARG A 207 16.19 5.91 16.69
C ARG A 207 15.65 4.63 16.06
N ARG A 208 16.48 3.62 15.91
CA ARG A 208 16.07 2.28 15.48
C ARG A 208 15.23 1.64 16.59
N VAL A 209 13.97 1.34 16.28
CA VAL A 209 12.99 0.77 17.21
C VAL A 209 12.64 -0.68 16.89
N GLY A 210 13.12 -1.20 15.79
CA GLY A 210 12.92 -2.58 15.37
C GLY A 210 13.64 -2.89 14.08
N HIS A 211 13.58 -4.15 13.66
CA HIS A 211 14.16 -4.59 12.39
C HIS A 211 13.44 -5.82 11.83
N ILE A 212 13.63 -6.06 10.55
CA ILE A 212 13.38 -7.33 9.90
C ILE A 212 14.61 -7.74 9.12
N ARG A 213 15.05 -8.98 9.31
CA ARG A 213 16.15 -9.57 8.58
C ARG A 213 15.63 -10.71 7.72
N VAL A 214 16.04 -10.71 6.47
CA VAL A 214 15.68 -11.73 5.51
C VAL A 214 16.92 -12.45 4.99
N SER A 215 16.74 -13.60 4.38
CA SER A 215 17.82 -14.36 3.74
C SER A 215 17.38 -14.82 2.36
N GLY A 216 18.25 -14.59 1.39
CA GLY A 216 18.06 -15.07 0.02
C GLY A 216 18.22 -16.59 -0.17
N ARG A 217 18.37 -17.37 0.90
CA ARG A 217 18.59 -18.83 0.85
C ARG A 217 17.44 -19.65 0.25
N GLY A 218 16.50 -19.12 -0.34
CA GLY A 218 15.40 -19.81 -1.03
C GLY A 218 15.04 -19.14 -2.33
N CYS A 219 15.74 -18.07 -2.71
CA CYS A 219 15.40 -17.29 -3.91
C CYS A 219 15.48 -18.11 -5.19
N GLU A 220 16.35 -19.09 -5.29
CA GLU A 220 16.40 -20.04 -6.41
C GLU A 220 15.12 -20.89 -6.53
N LYS A 221 14.34 -21.02 -5.43
CA LYS A 221 13.02 -21.69 -5.40
C LYS A 221 11.87 -20.69 -5.42
N GLY A 222 12.16 -19.39 -5.57
CA GLY A 222 11.16 -18.32 -5.51
C GLY A 222 10.68 -17.99 -4.09
N GLU A 223 11.41 -18.38 -3.05
CA GLU A 223 11.08 -18.16 -1.65
C GLU A 223 12.09 -17.24 -0.98
N LEU A 224 11.63 -16.22 -0.24
CA LEU A 224 12.47 -15.40 0.64
C LEU A 224 12.16 -15.76 2.09
N ARG A 225 13.21 -16.03 2.87
CA ARG A 225 13.06 -16.42 4.27
C ARG A 225 13.20 -15.21 5.19
N ILE A 226 12.28 -15.04 6.11
CA ILE A 226 12.39 -14.14 7.25
C ILE A 226 13.16 -14.87 8.34
N GLU A 227 14.36 -14.38 8.64
CA GLU A 227 15.25 -14.95 9.66
C GLU A 227 14.96 -14.36 11.04
N ASP A 228 14.57 -13.09 11.09
CA ASP A 228 14.25 -12.41 12.33
C ASP A 228 13.32 -11.21 12.08
N ILE A 229 12.41 -10.98 13.01
CA ILE A 229 11.60 -9.78 13.10
C ILE A 229 11.52 -9.33 14.55
N PHE A 230 12.00 -8.15 14.82
CA PHE A 230 12.03 -7.58 16.16
C PHE A 230 11.39 -6.20 16.19
N LEU A 231 10.66 -5.92 17.25
CA LEU A 231 10.15 -4.59 17.57
C LEU A 231 10.23 -4.39 19.08
N GLU A 232 10.77 -3.25 19.51
CA GLU A 232 10.81 -2.86 20.93
C GLU A 232 9.41 -2.94 21.55
N GLU A 233 9.31 -3.39 22.79
CA GLU A 233 8.03 -3.67 23.44
C GLU A 233 7.11 -2.45 23.50
N SER A 234 7.66 -1.28 23.79
CA SER A 234 6.93 0.00 23.82
C SER A 234 6.29 0.40 22.49
N HIS A 235 6.73 -0.22 21.40
CA HIS A 235 6.28 0.07 20.03
C HIS A 235 5.37 -1.02 19.46
N ARG A 236 5.14 -2.12 20.19
CA ARG A 236 4.25 -3.21 19.77
C ARG A 236 2.77 -2.80 19.86
N GLY A 237 1.92 -3.52 19.15
CA GLY A 237 0.47 -3.24 19.11
C GLY A 237 0.05 -1.99 18.32
N ARG A 238 0.99 -1.35 17.60
CA ARG A 238 0.77 -0.14 16.79
C ARG A 238 0.87 -0.39 15.29
N ALA A 239 0.73 -1.64 14.85
CA ALA A 239 0.91 -2.10 13.46
C ALA A 239 2.30 -1.85 12.85
N LEU A 240 3.30 -1.48 13.63
CA LEU A 240 4.65 -1.25 13.11
C LEU A 240 5.28 -2.57 12.61
N GLY A 241 4.94 -3.70 13.24
CA GLY A 241 5.37 -5.02 12.76
C GLY A 241 4.86 -5.35 11.35
N ALA A 242 3.63 -4.96 11.03
CA ALA A 242 3.09 -5.14 9.68
C ALA A 242 3.81 -4.27 8.65
N GLN A 243 4.30 -3.10 9.03
CA GLN A 243 5.09 -2.24 8.15
C GLN A 243 6.50 -2.82 7.93
N LEU A 244 7.13 -3.39 8.98
CA LEU A 244 8.38 -4.14 8.83
C LEU A 244 8.20 -5.34 7.88
N LEU A 245 7.12 -6.10 8.05
CA LEU A 245 6.81 -7.20 7.14
C LEU A 245 6.64 -6.72 5.68
N GLY A 246 6.07 -5.53 5.48
CA GLY A 246 5.96 -4.89 4.17
C GLY A 246 7.31 -4.67 3.50
N GLN A 247 8.39 -4.42 4.26
CA GLN A 247 9.75 -4.33 3.71
C GLN A 247 10.24 -5.69 3.19
N ALA A 248 9.97 -6.78 3.91
CA ALA A 248 10.29 -8.13 3.43
C ALA A 248 9.51 -8.48 2.15
N VAL A 249 8.23 -8.12 2.06
CA VAL A 249 7.43 -8.30 0.84
C VAL A 249 8.03 -7.51 -0.34
N SER A 250 8.41 -6.25 -0.11
CA SER A 250 9.03 -5.41 -1.14
C SER A 250 10.35 -6.02 -1.64
N LEU A 251 11.21 -6.44 -0.72
CA LEU A 251 12.49 -7.05 -1.06
C LEU A 251 12.30 -8.38 -1.81
N ALA A 252 11.40 -9.24 -1.35
CA ALA A 252 11.10 -10.52 -2.00
C ALA A 252 10.68 -10.31 -3.47
N ARG A 253 9.80 -9.35 -3.72
CA ARG A 253 9.37 -9.02 -5.09
C ARG A 253 10.49 -8.47 -5.96
N LYS A 254 11.36 -7.61 -5.40
CA LYS A 254 12.57 -7.12 -6.11
C LYS A 254 13.51 -8.26 -6.49
N MET A 255 13.58 -9.31 -5.68
CA MET A 255 14.38 -10.52 -5.92
C MET A 255 13.67 -11.58 -6.77
N GLY A 256 12.43 -11.31 -7.23
CA GLY A 256 11.65 -12.26 -8.03
C GLY A 256 11.05 -13.42 -7.23
N CYS A 257 11.01 -13.32 -5.89
CA CYS A 257 10.40 -14.33 -5.03
C CYS A 257 8.90 -14.14 -4.95
N GLY A 258 8.13 -15.22 -5.07
CA GLY A 258 6.68 -15.23 -4.97
C GLY A 258 6.15 -15.65 -3.59
N THR A 259 7.03 -16.10 -2.70
CA THR A 259 6.66 -16.61 -1.37
C THR A 259 7.55 -16.03 -0.29
N LEU A 260 6.94 -15.65 0.84
CA LEU A 260 7.65 -15.40 2.09
C LEU A 260 7.52 -16.60 3.01
N GLU A 261 8.62 -17.00 3.64
CA GLU A 261 8.70 -18.06 4.63
C GLU A 261 9.19 -17.52 5.97
N ALA A 262 8.63 -17.99 7.06
CA ALA A 262 9.12 -17.74 8.43
C ALA A 262 9.07 -19.05 9.23
N ALA A 263 10.18 -19.40 9.90
CA ALA A 263 10.20 -20.49 10.86
C ALA A 263 10.04 -19.92 12.27
N VAL A 264 9.00 -20.32 12.98
CA VAL A 264 8.65 -19.78 14.28
C VAL A 264 8.53 -20.93 15.28
N PRO A 265 9.32 -20.92 16.38
CA PRO A 265 9.18 -21.89 17.47
C PRO A 265 7.77 -21.91 18.06
N ASP A 266 7.25 -23.08 18.38
CA ASP A 266 5.87 -23.26 18.87
C ASP A 266 5.60 -22.53 20.19
N GLU A 267 6.63 -22.33 21.02
CA GLU A 267 6.53 -21.55 22.25
C GLU A 267 6.35 -20.04 21.99
N MET A 268 6.74 -19.54 20.82
CA MET A 268 6.61 -18.12 20.46
C MET A 268 5.21 -17.77 19.97
N ARG A 269 4.19 -18.03 20.78
CA ARG A 269 2.77 -17.87 20.42
C ARG A 269 2.39 -16.49 19.90
N ARG A 270 3.03 -15.42 20.40
CA ARG A 270 2.79 -14.05 19.89
C ARG A 270 3.27 -13.88 18.47
N ALA A 271 4.42 -14.46 18.11
CA ALA A 271 4.96 -14.43 16.76
C ALA A 271 4.10 -15.26 15.80
N LEU A 272 3.69 -16.46 16.22
CA LEU A 272 2.76 -17.29 15.46
C LEU A 272 1.48 -16.52 15.13
N HIS A 273 0.81 -15.99 16.15
CA HIS A 273 -0.41 -15.20 15.98
C HIS A 273 -0.20 -13.98 15.09
N PHE A 274 0.95 -13.29 15.20
CA PHE A 274 1.28 -12.16 14.34
C PHE A 274 1.34 -12.59 12.87
N PHE A 275 2.10 -13.63 12.54
CA PHE A 275 2.24 -14.10 11.15
C PHE A 275 0.91 -14.62 10.59
N GLU A 276 0.15 -15.40 11.35
CA GLU A 276 -1.17 -15.89 10.95
C GLU A 276 -2.13 -14.73 10.67
N HIS A 277 -2.13 -13.70 11.52
CA HIS A 277 -2.95 -12.50 11.33
C HIS A 277 -2.53 -11.68 10.09
N GLN A 278 -1.28 -11.77 9.67
CA GLN A 278 -0.79 -11.17 8.43
C GLN A 278 -1.07 -12.01 7.18
N GLY A 279 -1.66 -13.19 7.31
CA GLY A 279 -2.06 -14.05 6.21
C GLY A 279 -1.08 -15.17 5.87
N PHE A 280 -0.12 -15.44 6.75
CA PHE A 280 0.71 -16.63 6.63
C PHE A 280 -0.10 -17.88 6.98
N LEU A 281 0.13 -18.95 6.22
CA LEU A 281 -0.47 -20.27 6.47
C LEU A 281 0.60 -21.19 7.09
N SER A 282 0.24 -21.84 8.18
CA SER A 282 1.13 -22.79 8.85
C SER A 282 1.24 -24.09 8.05
N GLN A 283 2.48 -24.48 7.76
CA GLN A 283 2.83 -25.81 7.24
C GLN A 283 3.70 -26.48 8.31
N ARG A 284 3.17 -27.49 8.99
CA ARG A 284 3.95 -28.21 10.01
C ARG A 284 4.94 -29.15 9.32
N GLU A 285 6.22 -28.88 9.46
CA GLU A 285 7.29 -29.73 8.96
C GLU A 285 8.08 -30.45 10.10
N THR A 286 7.99 -29.98 11.34
CA THR A 286 8.73 -30.55 12.50
C THR A 286 7.90 -30.51 13.78
N ASP A 287 8.30 -31.31 14.77
CA ASP A 287 7.61 -31.41 16.07
C ASP A 287 7.81 -30.18 16.99
N CYS A 288 8.70 -29.23 16.67
CA CYS A 288 9.08 -28.14 17.56
C CYS A 288 8.99 -26.73 16.94
N SER A 289 8.66 -26.60 15.66
CA SER A 289 8.52 -25.29 15.00
C SER A 289 7.51 -25.32 13.87
N ALA A 290 6.74 -24.26 13.78
CA ALA A 290 5.85 -24.03 12.63
C ALA A 290 6.64 -23.33 11.51
N VAL A 291 6.61 -23.89 10.32
CA VAL A 291 6.99 -23.18 9.10
C VAL A 291 5.73 -22.50 8.56
N LEU A 292 5.79 -21.18 8.43
CA LEU A 292 4.70 -20.34 8.00
C LEU A 292 5.04 -19.76 6.64
N LYS A 293 4.13 -19.89 5.67
CA LYS A 293 4.33 -19.36 4.31
C LYS A 293 3.21 -18.41 3.92
N MET A 294 3.57 -17.35 3.21
CA MET A 294 2.64 -16.41 2.61
C MET A 294 2.93 -16.27 1.12
N ASP A 295 1.94 -16.58 0.29
CA ASP A 295 2.01 -16.29 -1.13
C ASP A 295 1.89 -14.77 -1.36
N ILE A 296 2.94 -14.20 -1.94
CA ILE A 296 3.02 -12.80 -2.33
C ILE A 296 3.11 -12.65 -3.86
N SER A 297 2.95 -13.75 -4.58
CA SER A 297 2.95 -13.73 -6.04
C SER A 297 1.83 -12.85 -6.56
N VAL A 298 2.13 -12.16 -7.64
CA VAL A 298 1.12 -11.43 -8.41
C VAL A 298 0.57 -12.42 -9.42
N PRO A 299 -0.74 -12.67 -9.50
CA PRO A 299 -1.28 -13.48 -10.57
C PRO A 299 -0.80 -12.94 -11.91
N GLN A 300 0.02 -13.70 -12.62
CA GLN A 300 0.28 -13.43 -14.02
C GLN A 300 -0.99 -13.83 -14.78
N LYS A 301 -1.52 -12.88 -15.53
CA LYS A 301 -2.54 -13.21 -16.53
C LYS A 301 -1.92 -13.92 -17.69
#